data_27404d9305ecc7e35a58e915569975b9
#
_entry.id   27404d9305ecc7e35a58e915569975b9
#
_cell.length_a   1.000
_cell.length_b   1.000
_cell.length_c   1.000
_cell.angle_alpha   90.00
_cell.angle_beta   90.00
_cell.angle_gamma   90.00
#
_symmetry.space_group_name_H-M   'P 1'
#
loop_
_entity.id
_entity.type
_entity.pdbx_description
1 polymer ?
#
loop_
_entity_poly.entity_id
_entity_poly.type
_entity_poly.pdbx_seq_one_letter_code
_entity_poly.pdbx_strand_id
1 'polypeptide(L)'
;MKDIINDFTLKNRNDDGNTPILNYWGANSEYGVLKDVLLGPVENYKWLKTSSVSKKTIRRNVEYNLDTAKKQYQEMISAYSSAGVKVHKHEPDPELPYQIFARDSSIMTPFGAIITNMAQWWRKGENYRAIETYNKLGIPIYDFITAGHFEGGDFNVIEPGCVLIGWEGEEGRSHFRAAQQLKQWFEKEEWEVFITDIDPYYVHIDLMVVMLAEKLAAVCLDCTDPNIVTWLKNKKIKIISVPFQETIELGCNVVALGKDRVLLPEASKTLKANLKAEGFEIFDPNLSMITQGGGGVHCMCQSLRREPV
;
A
#
# COMPACT_ATOMS: atom_id res chain seq x y z
N MET A 1 19.51 -20.96 20.61
CA MET A 1 18.76 -21.48 19.42
C MET A 1 17.24 -21.58 19.69
N LYS A 2 16.78 -21.88 20.92
CA LYS A 2 15.35 -21.86 21.25
C LYS A 2 14.76 -20.43 21.30
N ASP A 3 15.53 -19.43 21.66
CA ASP A 3 15.04 -18.05 21.84
C ASP A 3 14.85 -17.31 20.50
N ILE A 4 15.64 -17.67 19.47
CA ILE A 4 15.50 -17.09 18.12
C ILE A 4 14.19 -17.55 17.44
N ILE A 5 13.72 -18.76 17.72
CA ILE A 5 12.46 -19.29 17.15
C ILE A 5 11.24 -18.61 17.79
N ASN A 6 11.36 -18.14 19.05
CA ASN A 6 10.26 -17.44 19.71
C ASN A 6 10.12 -15.98 19.24
N ASP A 7 11.17 -15.37 18.68
CA ASP A 7 11.10 -13.99 18.16
C ASP A 7 10.39 -13.90 16.80
N PHE A 8 10.35 -15.01 16.06
CA PHE A 8 9.52 -15.16 14.85
C PHE A 8 8.17 -15.79 15.20
N THR A 9 7.38 -15.10 16.00
CA THR A 9 6.07 -15.63 16.37
C THR A 9 5.12 -15.56 15.17
N LEU A 10 5.15 -16.61 14.36
CA LEU A 10 4.02 -16.92 13.48
C LEU A 10 2.81 -17.10 14.39
N LYS A 11 1.83 -16.22 14.27
CA LYS A 11 0.56 -16.46 14.93
C LYS A 11 -0.12 -17.61 14.22
N ASN A 12 -0.27 -18.73 14.92
CA ASN A 12 -1.08 -19.81 14.42
C ASN A 12 -2.52 -19.32 14.31
N ARG A 13 -3.08 -19.42 13.14
CA ARG A 13 -4.51 -19.25 12.94
C ARG A 13 -5.19 -20.44 13.63
N ASN A 14 -6.19 -20.15 14.45
CA ASN A 14 -7.05 -21.19 14.97
C ASN A 14 -7.93 -21.73 13.85
N ASP A 15 -8.25 -23.01 13.87
CA ASP A 15 -9.11 -23.65 12.87
C ASP A 15 -10.53 -23.08 12.87
N ASP A 16 -10.95 -22.48 13.97
CA ASP A 16 -12.24 -21.82 14.18
C ASP A 16 -12.24 -20.30 13.89
N GLY A 17 -11.12 -19.74 13.43
CA GLY A 17 -11.03 -18.32 13.09
C GLY A 17 -10.79 -17.36 14.24
N ASN A 18 -10.39 -17.81 15.41
CA ASN A 18 -10.17 -16.95 16.59
C ASN A 18 -8.72 -16.48 16.74
N THR A 19 -8.13 -15.86 15.74
CA THR A 19 -6.79 -15.29 15.87
C THR A 19 -6.84 -14.01 16.70
N PRO A 20 -6.02 -13.88 17.76
CA PRO A 20 -6.03 -12.69 18.61
C PRO A 20 -5.64 -11.42 17.84
N ILE A 21 -6.40 -10.34 18.02
CA ILE A 21 -6.06 -9.01 17.51
C ILE A 21 -4.86 -8.47 18.29
N LEU A 22 -3.91 -7.83 17.59
CA LEU A 22 -2.76 -7.21 18.20
C LEU A 22 -3.17 -6.02 19.07
N ASN A 23 -2.54 -5.88 20.26
CA ASN A 23 -2.85 -4.78 21.18
C ASN A 23 -2.17 -3.46 20.80
N TYR A 24 -1.08 -3.52 20.02
CA TYR A 24 -0.27 -2.34 19.69
C TYR A 24 -0.11 -2.15 18.17
N TRP A 25 0.50 -3.13 17.49
CA TRP A 25 0.68 -3.08 16.05
C TRP A 25 -0.60 -3.51 15.32
N GLY A 26 -0.80 -3.01 14.11
CA GLY A 26 -1.87 -3.44 13.25
C GLY A 26 -2.67 -2.31 12.63
N ALA A 27 -3.42 -2.65 11.59
CA ALA A 27 -4.36 -1.77 10.91
C ALA A 27 -5.63 -2.56 10.55
N ASN A 28 -6.80 -2.04 10.94
CA ASN A 28 -8.11 -2.61 10.58
C ASN A 28 -8.85 -1.75 9.55
N SER A 29 -8.20 -0.69 9.05
CA SER A 29 -8.73 0.22 8.03
C SER A 29 -7.58 0.95 7.33
N GLU A 30 -7.84 1.53 6.16
CA GLU A 30 -6.89 2.41 5.48
C GLU A 30 -7.02 3.88 5.95
N TYR A 31 -8.04 4.24 6.75
CA TYR A 31 -8.38 5.61 7.12
C TYR A 31 -8.33 5.93 8.62
N GLY A 32 -8.20 4.94 9.50
CA GLY A 32 -7.92 5.17 10.91
C GLY A 32 -6.65 6.02 11.10
N VAL A 33 -6.55 6.75 12.21
CA VAL A 33 -5.41 7.66 12.46
C VAL A 33 -4.09 6.90 12.35
N LEU A 34 -3.28 7.24 11.36
CA LEU A 34 -1.96 6.64 11.14
C LEU A 34 -1.00 7.08 12.24
N LYS A 35 -0.41 6.14 12.95
CA LYS A 35 0.54 6.37 14.05
C LYS A 35 1.96 6.01 13.69
N ASP A 36 2.15 4.88 13.02
CA ASP A 36 3.47 4.38 12.62
C ASP A 36 3.42 3.93 11.17
N VAL A 37 4.38 4.43 10.37
CA VAL A 37 4.54 4.09 8.96
C VAL A 37 5.93 3.53 8.72
N LEU A 38 6.04 2.49 7.89
CA LEU A 38 7.29 1.97 7.38
C LEU A 38 7.50 2.49 5.95
N LEU A 39 8.65 3.07 5.71
CA LEU A 39 9.10 3.55 4.41
C LEU A 39 10.33 2.76 3.95
N GLY A 40 10.40 2.49 2.67
CA GLY A 40 11.61 1.96 2.05
C GLY A 40 12.66 3.06 1.83
N PRO A 41 13.95 2.70 1.78
CA PRO A 41 15.05 3.66 1.58
C PRO A 41 15.09 4.20 0.15
N VAL A 42 15.51 5.45 -0.01
CA VAL A 42 15.67 6.12 -1.31
C VAL A 42 17.09 5.99 -1.88
N GLU A 43 18.03 5.53 -1.07
CA GLU A 43 19.47 5.55 -1.35
C GLU A 43 19.87 4.82 -2.63
N ASN A 44 19.20 3.73 -2.94
CA ASN A 44 19.49 2.87 -4.10
C ASN A 44 18.40 2.98 -5.19
N TYR A 45 17.42 3.87 -5.00
CA TYR A 45 16.33 4.03 -5.95
C TYR A 45 16.82 4.52 -7.31
N LYS A 46 16.30 3.93 -8.36
CA LYS A 46 16.52 4.33 -9.76
C LYS A 46 15.33 3.92 -10.61
N TRP A 47 15.14 4.59 -11.73
CA TRP A 47 14.05 4.25 -12.64
C TRP A 47 14.39 3.01 -13.47
N LEU A 48 13.53 1.99 -13.41
CA LEU A 48 13.57 0.81 -14.26
C LEU A 48 12.38 0.85 -15.23
N LYS A 49 12.52 0.22 -16.41
CA LYS A 49 11.44 0.11 -17.41
C LYS A 49 10.39 -0.94 -16.97
N THR A 50 9.72 -0.74 -15.85
CA THR A 50 8.87 -1.74 -15.20
C THR A 50 7.38 -1.48 -15.30
N SER A 51 6.96 -0.20 -15.29
CA SER A 51 5.57 0.24 -15.37
C SER A 51 5.31 1.13 -16.60
N SER A 52 4.05 1.39 -16.89
CA SER A 52 3.65 2.33 -17.94
C SER A 52 4.20 3.74 -17.67
N VAL A 53 4.19 4.19 -16.40
CA VAL A 53 4.70 5.48 -15.96
C VAL A 53 6.21 5.59 -16.19
N SER A 54 7.00 4.66 -15.66
CA SER A 54 8.46 4.68 -15.81
C SER A 54 8.91 4.54 -17.26
N LYS A 55 8.24 3.69 -18.06
CA LYS A 55 8.49 3.58 -19.50
C LYS A 55 8.25 4.91 -20.23
N LYS A 56 7.14 5.61 -19.91
CA LYS A 56 6.81 6.93 -20.49
C LYS A 56 7.88 7.97 -20.12
N THR A 57 8.29 8.03 -18.86
CA THR A 57 9.31 8.96 -18.35
C THR A 57 10.66 8.78 -19.05
N ILE A 58 11.13 7.53 -19.10
CA ILE A 58 12.42 7.21 -19.74
C ILE A 58 12.39 7.52 -21.25
N ARG A 59 11.27 7.28 -21.94
CA ARG A 59 11.11 7.63 -23.37
C ARG A 59 11.13 9.13 -23.63
N ARG A 60 10.77 9.96 -22.64
CA ARG A 60 10.84 11.43 -22.71
C ARG A 60 12.22 11.98 -22.44
N ASN A 61 13.24 11.11 -22.26
CA ASN A 61 14.62 11.47 -21.92
C ASN A 61 14.72 12.38 -20.67
N VAL A 62 13.84 12.16 -19.69
CA VAL A 62 13.98 12.79 -18.37
C VAL A 62 15.12 12.09 -17.64
N GLU A 63 16.06 12.86 -17.13
CA GLU A 63 17.19 12.33 -16.37
C GLU A 63 16.81 12.12 -14.91
N TYR A 64 17.17 10.95 -14.39
CA TYR A 64 17.02 10.65 -12.97
C TYR A 64 18.11 11.38 -12.17
N ASN A 65 17.71 12.03 -11.08
CA ASN A 65 18.62 12.70 -10.15
C ASN A 65 18.36 12.21 -8.72
N LEU A 66 19.32 11.46 -8.18
CA LEU A 66 19.22 10.86 -6.85
C LEU A 66 19.16 11.90 -5.73
N ASP A 67 19.91 12.99 -5.84
CA ASP A 67 19.92 14.02 -4.80
C ASP A 67 18.58 14.76 -4.74
N THR A 68 17.95 15.00 -5.88
CA THR A 68 16.58 15.51 -5.95
C THR A 68 15.59 14.51 -5.34
N ALA A 69 15.71 13.22 -5.65
CA ALA A 69 14.86 12.18 -5.06
C ALA A 69 15.02 12.12 -3.53
N LYS A 70 16.24 12.19 -3.01
CA LYS A 70 16.52 12.25 -1.57
C LYS A 70 15.90 13.47 -0.89
N LYS A 71 15.98 14.65 -1.52
CA LYS A 71 15.36 15.87 -1.01
C LYS A 71 13.83 15.72 -0.94
N GLN A 72 13.21 15.26 -2.02
CA GLN A 72 11.76 15.04 -2.09
C GLN A 72 11.30 13.98 -1.10
N TYR A 73 12.07 12.90 -0.95
CA TYR A 73 11.81 11.87 0.07
C TYR A 73 11.84 12.44 1.49
N GLN A 74 12.79 13.37 1.78
CA GLN A 74 12.84 14.04 3.07
C GLN A 74 11.64 14.98 3.29
N GLU A 75 11.13 15.63 2.23
CA GLU A 75 9.89 16.42 2.29
C GLU A 75 8.69 15.54 2.67
N MET A 76 8.59 14.31 2.11
CA MET A 76 7.55 13.34 2.50
C MET A 76 7.68 12.91 3.97
N ILE A 77 8.89 12.63 4.45
CA ILE A 77 9.12 12.31 5.88
C ILE A 77 8.69 13.46 6.77
N SER A 78 9.01 14.70 6.38
CA SER A 78 8.60 15.89 7.12
C SER A 78 7.08 16.05 7.16
N ALA A 79 6.38 15.73 6.06
CA ALA A 79 4.92 15.72 6.01
C ALA A 79 4.33 14.70 7.00
N TYR A 80 4.83 13.46 7.03
CA TYR A 80 4.41 12.46 8.02
C TYR A 80 4.66 12.94 9.46
N SER A 81 5.85 13.47 9.73
CA SER A 81 6.21 13.95 11.07
C SER A 81 5.31 15.12 11.51
N SER A 82 5.01 16.06 10.60
CA SER A 82 4.10 17.18 10.86
C SER A 82 2.66 16.72 11.13
N ALA A 83 2.25 15.61 10.50
CA ALA A 83 0.97 14.96 10.77
C ALA A 83 0.96 14.12 12.07
N GLY A 84 2.08 14.07 12.81
CA GLY A 84 2.22 13.28 14.04
C GLY A 84 2.39 11.78 13.81
N VAL A 85 2.87 11.39 12.64
CA VAL A 85 3.14 9.99 12.27
C VAL A 85 4.61 9.66 12.53
N LYS A 86 4.87 8.58 13.26
CA LYS A 86 6.22 8.06 13.46
C LYS A 86 6.67 7.28 12.24
N VAL A 87 7.83 7.66 11.70
CA VAL A 87 8.42 7.01 10.53
C VAL A 87 9.45 5.97 10.97
N HIS A 88 9.29 4.76 10.47
CA HIS A 88 10.27 3.67 10.52
C HIS A 88 10.83 3.45 9.11
N LYS A 89 12.04 2.91 8.99
CA LYS A 89 12.68 2.66 7.70
C LYS A 89 13.25 1.26 7.63
N HIS A 90 13.20 0.67 6.43
CA HIS A 90 14.02 -0.48 6.12
C HIS A 90 15.51 -0.11 6.06
N GLU A 91 16.39 -1.06 6.38
CA GLU A 91 17.81 -0.94 6.07
C GLU A 91 18.00 -0.93 4.54
N PRO A 92 18.83 -0.01 4.00
CA PRO A 92 19.11 0.04 2.57
C PRO A 92 19.80 -1.23 2.07
N ASP A 93 19.36 -1.72 0.91
CA ASP A 93 20.01 -2.82 0.21
C ASP A 93 20.37 -2.38 -1.22
N PRO A 94 21.67 -2.39 -1.62
CA PRO A 94 22.09 -1.92 -2.92
C PRO A 94 21.56 -2.75 -4.09
N GLU A 95 21.14 -4.00 -3.84
CA GLU A 95 20.57 -4.89 -4.86
C GLU A 95 19.06 -4.67 -5.08
N LEU A 96 18.41 -3.83 -4.23
CA LEU A 96 16.96 -3.61 -4.24
C LEU A 96 16.59 -2.19 -4.69
N PRO A 97 16.64 -1.88 -5.97
CA PRO A 97 16.42 -0.51 -6.47
C PRO A 97 14.99 0.00 -6.29
N TYR A 98 14.02 -0.88 -6.01
CA TYR A 98 12.61 -0.51 -5.79
C TYR A 98 12.15 -0.71 -4.34
N GLN A 99 13.09 -0.91 -3.43
CA GLN A 99 12.82 -1.04 -2.00
C GLN A 99 12.06 0.18 -1.40
N ILE A 100 12.12 1.34 -2.06
CA ILE A 100 11.37 2.55 -1.69
C ILE A 100 9.85 2.31 -1.62
N PHE A 101 9.33 1.36 -2.37
CA PHE A 101 7.91 1.01 -2.39
C PHE A 101 7.61 -0.07 -1.35
N ALA A 102 7.67 0.30 -0.08
CA ALA A 102 7.53 -0.62 1.06
C ALA A 102 6.15 -1.28 1.18
N ARG A 103 5.12 -0.73 0.53
CA ARG A 103 3.77 -1.28 0.51
C ARG A 103 3.70 -2.72 0.03
N ASP A 104 4.56 -3.09 -0.94
CA ASP A 104 4.37 -4.30 -1.71
C ASP A 104 4.95 -5.55 -1.06
N SER A 105 5.97 -5.40 -0.20
CA SER A 105 6.69 -6.53 0.42
C SER A 105 5.95 -7.20 1.58
N SER A 106 4.85 -6.58 2.05
CA SER A 106 4.06 -7.09 3.17
C SER A 106 2.69 -6.43 3.26
N ILE A 107 1.79 -7.02 4.05
CA ILE A 107 0.46 -6.50 4.37
C ILE A 107 0.34 -6.44 5.89
N MET A 108 -0.08 -5.30 6.44
CA MET A 108 -0.36 -5.19 7.87
C MET A 108 -1.85 -5.44 8.12
N THR A 109 -2.14 -6.30 9.09
CA THR A 109 -3.49 -6.65 9.51
C THR A 109 -3.65 -6.47 11.02
N PRO A 110 -4.86 -6.53 11.59
CA PRO A 110 -5.04 -6.57 13.04
C PRO A 110 -4.45 -7.82 13.69
N PHE A 111 -4.17 -8.87 12.91
CA PHE A 111 -3.70 -10.18 13.38
C PHE A 111 -2.18 -10.33 13.31
N GLY A 112 -1.49 -9.41 12.66
CA GLY A 112 -0.06 -9.44 12.38
C GLY A 112 0.24 -9.12 10.93
N ALA A 113 1.52 -9.10 10.57
CA ALA A 113 1.97 -8.87 9.23
C ALA A 113 1.86 -10.13 8.37
N ILE A 114 1.41 -10.00 7.14
CA ILE A 114 1.50 -11.04 6.12
C ILE A 114 2.70 -10.70 5.23
N ILE A 115 3.60 -11.64 5.04
CA ILE A 115 4.73 -11.48 4.12
C ILE A 115 4.27 -11.88 2.72
N THR A 116 4.42 -10.97 1.76
CA THR A 116 4.04 -11.19 0.37
C THR A 116 5.09 -12.02 -0.39
N ASN A 117 4.81 -12.38 -1.63
CA ASN A 117 5.73 -13.06 -2.52
C ASN A 117 5.86 -12.25 -3.82
N MET A 118 6.93 -11.44 -3.88
CA MET A 118 7.16 -10.51 -4.99
C MET A 118 7.35 -11.26 -6.33
N ALA A 119 6.65 -10.80 -7.37
CA ALA A 119 6.75 -11.38 -8.71
C ALA A 119 8.08 -11.05 -9.39
N GLN A 120 8.49 -9.80 -9.29
CA GLN A 120 9.63 -9.28 -10.04
C GLN A 120 10.96 -9.70 -9.41
N TRP A 121 11.86 -10.32 -10.20
CA TRP A 121 13.12 -10.87 -9.70
C TRP A 121 14.01 -9.83 -8.98
N TRP A 122 14.00 -8.57 -9.42
CA TRP A 122 14.75 -7.46 -8.80
C TRP A 122 14.12 -6.92 -7.51
N ARG A 123 12.96 -7.43 -7.11
CA ARG A 123 12.26 -7.08 -5.87
C ARG A 123 12.20 -8.23 -4.85
N LYS A 124 12.57 -9.45 -5.25
CA LYS A 124 12.39 -10.65 -4.41
C LYS A 124 13.06 -10.59 -3.04
N GLY A 125 14.15 -9.82 -2.90
CA GLY A 125 14.82 -9.62 -1.61
C GLY A 125 14.12 -8.66 -0.65
N GLU A 126 13.15 -7.88 -1.11
CA GLU A 126 12.44 -6.88 -0.28
C GLU A 126 11.70 -7.53 0.90
N ASN A 127 11.20 -8.75 0.73
CA ASN A 127 10.55 -9.53 1.78
C ASN A 127 11.46 -9.79 3.00
N TYR A 128 12.73 -10.05 2.78
CA TYR A 128 13.69 -10.25 3.88
C TYR A 128 13.87 -8.97 4.69
N ARG A 129 13.90 -7.82 4.02
CA ARG A 129 13.99 -6.53 4.70
C ARG A 129 12.75 -6.21 5.51
N ALA A 130 11.57 -6.62 5.04
CA ALA A 130 10.33 -6.53 5.81
C ALA A 130 10.40 -7.41 7.06
N ILE A 131 10.80 -8.68 6.94
CA ILE A 131 10.95 -9.61 8.07
C ILE A 131 11.94 -9.08 9.11
N GLU A 132 13.13 -8.63 8.68
CA GLU A 132 14.14 -8.04 9.57
C GLU A 132 13.59 -6.84 10.35
N THR A 133 12.87 -5.95 9.66
CA THR A 133 12.29 -4.76 10.28
C THR A 133 11.21 -5.14 11.28
N TYR A 134 10.34 -6.07 10.94
CA TYR A 134 9.28 -6.54 11.83
C TYR A 134 9.83 -7.23 13.06
N ASN A 135 10.88 -8.05 12.90
CA ASN A 135 11.56 -8.66 14.03
C ASN A 135 12.17 -7.59 14.96
N LYS A 136 12.89 -6.59 14.42
CA LYS A 136 13.45 -5.47 15.21
C LYS A 136 12.38 -4.67 15.96
N LEU A 137 11.17 -4.54 15.40
CA LEU A 137 10.07 -3.79 15.99
C LEU A 137 9.16 -4.65 16.90
N GLY A 138 9.37 -5.96 16.94
CA GLY A 138 8.51 -6.90 17.67
C GLY A 138 7.10 -7.01 17.04
N ILE A 139 6.99 -6.89 15.72
CA ILE A 139 5.74 -7.07 14.99
C ILE A 139 5.57 -8.54 14.66
N PRO A 140 4.51 -9.22 15.14
CA PRO A 140 4.26 -10.60 14.80
C PRO A 140 3.94 -10.79 13.32
N ILE A 141 4.46 -11.88 12.75
CA ILE A 141 4.10 -12.32 11.41
C ILE A 141 2.90 -13.26 11.53
N TYR A 142 1.82 -12.92 10.83
CA TYR A 142 0.60 -13.74 10.77
C TYR A 142 0.79 -14.95 9.86
N ASP A 143 1.26 -14.72 8.61
CA ASP A 143 1.52 -15.79 7.66
C ASP A 143 2.39 -15.32 6.48
N PHE A 144 2.72 -16.25 5.57
CA PHE A 144 3.45 -16.01 4.33
C PHE A 144 2.61 -16.43 3.13
N ILE A 145 2.54 -15.59 2.09
CA ILE A 145 1.89 -15.97 0.84
C ILE A 145 2.76 -17.00 0.11
N THR A 146 2.20 -18.17 -0.16
CA THR A 146 2.87 -19.33 -0.78
C THR A 146 2.20 -19.82 -2.05
N ALA A 147 0.94 -19.44 -2.29
CA ALA A 147 0.14 -19.92 -3.41
C ALA A 147 0.32 -19.10 -4.70
N GLY A 148 1.50 -18.54 -4.91
CA GLY A 148 1.82 -17.72 -6.07
C GLY A 148 2.43 -16.39 -5.68
N HIS A 149 2.50 -15.44 -6.63
CA HIS A 149 2.96 -14.10 -6.35
C HIS A 149 1.80 -13.23 -5.82
N PHE A 150 2.16 -12.26 -4.98
CA PHE A 150 1.25 -11.22 -4.50
C PHE A 150 2.04 -10.01 -4.03
N GLU A 151 1.60 -8.82 -4.37
CA GLU A 151 2.17 -7.55 -3.91
C GLU A 151 1.12 -6.77 -3.11
N GLY A 152 1.54 -6.11 -2.02
CA GLY A 152 0.62 -5.50 -1.05
C GLY A 152 -0.23 -4.34 -1.57
N GLY A 153 0.13 -3.75 -2.73
CA GLY A 153 -0.68 -2.76 -3.42
C GLY A 153 -2.04 -3.28 -3.91
N ASP A 154 -2.19 -4.61 -4.01
CA ASP A 154 -3.45 -5.27 -4.35
C ASP A 154 -4.32 -5.65 -3.14
N PHE A 155 -3.96 -5.20 -1.96
CA PHE A 155 -4.72 -5.47 -0.73
C PHE A 155 -5.16 -4.17 -0.06
N ASN A 156 -6.47 -3.89 -0.07
CA ASN A 156 -7.06 -2.68 0.51
C ASN A 156 -8.12 -3.03 1.55
N VAL A 157 -7.95 -2.58 2.80
CA VAL A 157 -8.98 -2.67 3.84
C VAL A 157 -9.99 -1.55 3.64
N ILE A 158 -11.19 -1.92 3.20
CA ILE A 158 -12.26 -0.97 2.88
C ILE A 158 -12.95 -0.45 4.14
N GLU A 159 -13.23 -1.35 5.07
CA GLU A 159 -13.75 -1.07 6.41
C GLU A 159 -13.38 -2.23 7.34
N PRO A 160 -13.44 -2.10 8.66
CA PRO A 160 -13.15 -3.20 9.56
C PRO A 160 -13.97 -4.45 9.21
N GLY A 161 -13.28 -5.57 9.05
CA GLY A 161 -13.92 -6.83 8.62
C GLY A 161 -14.19 -6.93 7.12
N CYS A 162 -13.63 -6.04 6.28
CA CYS A 162 -13.90 -6.07 4.84
C CYS A 162 -12.70 -5.63 4.00
N VAL A 163 -12.31 -6.46 3.03
CA VAL A 163 -11.16 -6.21 2.15
C VAL A 163 -11.50 -6.32 0.67
N LEU A 164 -10.85 -5.50 -0.14
CA LEU A 164 -10.79 -5.58 -1.59
C LEU A 164 -9.41 -6.13 -1.98
N ILE A 165 -9.39 -7.17 -2.79
CA ILE A 165 -8.17 -7.83 -3.27
C ILE A 165 -8.15 -7.81 -4.80
N GLY A 166 -7.10 -7.20 -5.38
CA GLY A 166 -6.81 -7.22 -6.80
C GLY A 166 -5.98 -8.46 -7.20
N TRP A 167 -6.07 -8.84 -8.48
CA TRP A 167 -5.17 -9.80 -9.12
C TRP A 167 -5.07 -9.53 -10.62
N GLU A 168 -3.97 -9.92 -11.28
CA GLU A 168 -3.65 -9.49 -12.64
C GLU A 168 -3.42 -10.64 -13.64
N GLY A 169 -3.65 -11.86 -13.26
CA GLY A 169 -3.32 -13.03 -14.09
C GLY A 169 -1.94 -13.63 -13.80
N GLU A 170 -1.57 -14.69 -14.52
CA GLU A 170 -0.37 -15.51 -14.22
C GLU A 170 0.96 -14.80 -14.53
N GLU A 171 0.95 -13.81 -15.42
CA GLU A 171 2.13 -13.00 -15.75
C GLU A 171 2.16 -11.67 -14.99
N GLY A 172 1.12 -11.40 -14.20
CA GLY A 172 0.97 -10.20 -13.38
C GLY A 172 1.79 -10.25 -12.10
N ARG A 173 1.60 -9.25 -11.26
CA ARG A 173 2.28 -9.15 -9.96
C ARG A 173 1.55 -9.88 -8.85
N SER A 174 0.23 -9.99 -8.97
CA SER A 174 -0.62 -10.71 -8.04
C SER A 174 -1.42 -11.79 -8.76
N HIS A 175 -1.27 -13.03 -8.32
CA HIS A 175 -1.92 -14.19 -8.91
C HIS A 175 -3.27 -14.48 -8.24
N PHE A 176 -4.25 -14.98 -8.99
CA PHE A 176 -5.54 -15.38 -8.46
C PHE A 176 -5.45 -16.39 -7.30
N ARG A 177 -4.50 -17.35 -7.39
CA ARG A 177 -4.31 -18.35 -6.32
C ARG A 177 -3.86 -17.72 -5.01
N ALA A 178 -3.01 -16.68 -5.07
CA ALA A 178 -2.59 -15.96 -3.88
C ALA A 178 -3.73 -15.12 -3.30
N ALA A 179 -4.55 -14.50 -4.16
CA ALA A 179 -5.78 -13.81 -3.74
C ALA A 179 -6.78 -14.78 -3.07
N GLN A 180 -6.91 -16.01 -3.60
CA GLN A 180 -7.73 -17.06 -2.98
C GLN A 180 -7.16 -17.54 -1.63
N GLN A 181 -5.83 -17.64 -1.48
CA GLN A 181 -5.19 -17.96 -0.20
C GLN A 181 -5.51 -16.89 0.85
N LEU A 182 -5.37 -15.61 0.51
CA LEU A 182 -5.77 -14.50 1.38
C LEU A 182 -7.26 -14.57 1.73
N LYS A 183 -8.12 -14.80 0.74
CA LYS A 183 -9.56 -14.96 0.99
C LYS A 183 -9.84 -16.02 2.03
N GLN A 184 -9.24 -17.21 1.89
CA GLN A 184 -9.43 -18.31 2.86
C GLN A 184 -8.99 -17.93 4.28
N TRP A 185 -7.91 -17.13 4.40
CA TRP A 185 -7.45 -16.68 5.71
C TRP A 185 -8.39 -15.66 6.33
N PHE A 186 -8.82 -14.66 5.56
CA PHE A 186 -9.68 -13.60 6.05
C PHE A 186 -11.11 -14.05 6.32
N GLU A 187 -11.65 -14.99 5.52
CA GLU A 187 -12.95 -15.60 5.79
C GLU A 187 -12.96 -16.43 7.09
N LYS A 188 -11.82 -17.04 7.48
CA LYS A 188 -11.68 -17.70 8.80
C LYS A 188 -11.68 -16.71 9.96
N GLU A 189 -11.24 -15.49 9.72
CA GLU A 189 -11.31 -14.37 10.67
C GLU A 189 -12.64 -13.60 10.57
N GLU A 190 -13.63 -14.18 9.89
CA GLU A 190 -15.00 -13.63 9.68
C GLU A 190 -15.02 -12.31 8.89
N TRP A 191 -14.02 -12.09 8.00
CA TRP A 191 -13.97 -10.91 7.12
C TRP A 191 -14.66 -11.19 5.78
N GLU A 192 -15.37 -10.18 5.28
CA GLU A 192 -15.84 -10.14 3.89
C GLU A 192 -14.67 -9.88 2.95
N VAL A 193 -14.55 -10.67 1.89
CA VAL A 193 -13.47 -10.53 0.90
C VAL A 193 -14.06 -10.39 -0.50
N PHE A 194 -13.80 -9.24 -1.13
CA PHE A 194 -14.12 -9.01 -2.54
C PHE A 194 -12.84 -9.17 -3.37
N ILE A 195 -12.83 -10.15 -4.28
CA ILE A 195 -11.72 -10.38 -5.21
C ILE A 195 -12.13 -9.86 -6.59
N THR A 196 -11.23 -9.13 -7.23
CA THR A 196 -11.42 -8.60 -8.59
C THR A 196 -10.18 -8.78 -9.44
N ASP A 197 -10.37 -9.00 -10.74
CA ASP A 197 -9.30 -8.87 -11.72
C ASP A 197 -9.07 -7.40 -12.06
N ILE A 198 -7.82 -7.06 -12.35
CA ILE A 198 -7.41 -5.74 -12.83
C ILE A 198 -6.55 -5.89 -14.08
N ASP A 199 -6.59 -4.87 -14.95
CA ASP A 199 -5.72 -4.83 -16.11
C ASP A 199 -4.26 -4.61 -15.64
N PRO A 200 -3.30 -5.46 -16.05
CA PRO A 200 -1.88 -5.34 -15.70
C PRO A 200 -1.24 -3.98 -16.04
N TYR A 201 -1.89 -3.19 -16.87
CA TYR A 201 -1.48 -1.81 -17.16
C TYR A 201 -1.41 -0.94 -15.89
N TYR A 202 -2.32 -1.19 -14.92
CA TYR A 202 -2.44 -0.39 -13.70
C TYR A 202 -1.56 -0.86 -12.54
N VAL A 203 -0.91 -2.00 -12.69
CA VAL A 203 0.02 -2.58 -11.71
C VAL A 203 -0.64 -3.08 -10.41
N HIS A 204 -1.45 -2.27 -9.73
CA HIS A 204 -2.15 -2.63 -8.50
C HIS A 204 -3.48 -1.89 -8.36
N ILE A 205 -4.40 -2.46 -7.57
CA ILE A 205 -5.73 -1.87 -7.32
C ILE A 205 -5.63 -0.53 -6.57
N ASP A 206 -4.59 -0.30 -5.78
CA ASP A 206 -4.38 0.94 -5.03
C ASP A 206 -4.08 2.16 -5.92
N LEU A 207 -3.86 1.94 -7.22
CA LEU A 207 -3.78 3.03 -8.20
C LEU A 207 -5.16 3.53 -8.64
N MET A 208 -6.22 2.76 -8.40
CA MET A 208 -7.57 3.05 -8.89
C MET A 208 -8.59 3.27 -7.76
N VAL A 209 -8.40 2.64 -6.60
CA VAL A 209 -9.33 2.68 -5.46
C VAL A 209 -8.54 2.85 -4.18
N VAL A 210 -8.80 3.91 -3.42
CA VAL A 210 -8.20 4.16 -2.10
C VAL A 210 -9.23 4.74 -1.15
N MET A 211 -9.28 4.25 0.08
CA MET A 211 -10.11 4.83 1.14
C MET A 211 -9.47 6.10 1.70
N LEU A 212 -10.28 7.14 1.90
CA LEU A 212 -9.86 8.46 2.38
C LEU A 212 -10.32 8.74 3.81
N ALA A 213 -11.52 8.28 4.14
CA ALA A 213 -12.14 8.37 5.46
C ALA A 213 -13.19 7.26 5.58
N GLU A 214 -13.83 7.18 6.75
CA GLU A 214 -15.00 6.32 6.89
C GLU A 214 -16.06 6.69 5.84
N LYS A 215 -16.50 5.70 5.07
CA LYS A 215 -17.49 5.86 3.98
C LYS A 215 -17.12 6.87 2.89
N LEU A 216 -15.81 7.13 2.68
CA LEU A 216 -15.32 7.99 1.59
C LEU A 216 -14.12 7.36 0.88
N ALA A 217 -14.19 7.23 -0.44
CA ALA A 217 -13.12 6.68 -1.28
C ALA A 217 -12.79 7.60 -2.46
N ALA A 218 -11.51 7.64 -2.86
CA ALA A 218 -11.09 8.11 -4.18
C ALA A 218 -11.14 6.93 -5.15
N VAL A 219 -11.78 7.11 -6.30
CA VAL A 219 -11.91 6.05 -7.30
C VAL A 219 -11.78 6.64 -8.71
N CYS A 220 -10.98 6.01 -9.55
CA CYS A 220 -10.97 6.30 -10.98
C CYS A 220 -12.10 5.52 -11.66
N LEU A 221 -13.23 6.15 -11.91
CA LEU A 221 -14.40 5.50 -12.50
C LEU A 221 -14.16 5.01 -13.93
N ASP A 222 -13.21 5.61 -14.65
CA ASP A 222 -12.92 5.29 -16.06
C ASP A 222 -12.20 3.94 -16.22
N CYS A 223 -11.52 3.45 -15.17
CA CYS A 223 -10.71 2.23 -15.23
C CYS A 223 -11.02 1.20 -14.13
N THR A 224 -11.90 1.54 -13.19
CA THR A 224 -12.32 0.61 -12.14
C THR A 224 -13.52 -0.22 -12.60
N ASP A 225 -13.48 -1.53 -12.35
CA ASP A 225 -14.59 -2.43 -12.66
C ASP A 225 -15.91 -1.90 -12.07
N PRO A 226 -16.99 -1.77 -12.87
CA PRO A 226 -18.31 -1.32 -12.40
C PRO A 226 -18.87 -2.13 -11.21
N ASN A 227 -18.48 -3.39 -11.06
CA ASN A 227 -18.89 -4.22 -9.93
C ASN A 227 -18.29 -3.71 -8.62
N ILE A 228 -17.01 -3.27 -8.61
CA ILE A 228 -16.39 -2.63 -7.44
C ILE A 228 -17.14 -1.35 -7.08
N VAL A 229 -17.42 -0.52 -8.08
CA VAL A 229 -18.15 0.75 -7.88
C VAL A 229 -19.53 0.49 -7.29
N THR A 230 -20.24 -0.52 -7.79
CA THR A 230 -21.55 -0.93 -7.28
C THR A 230 -21.44 -1.46 -5.85
N TRP A 231 -20.45 -2.29 -5.58
CA TRP A 231 -20.20 -2.85 -4.24
C TRP A 231 -19.89 -1.77 -3.22
N LEU A 232 -19.02 -0.80 -3.55
CA LEU A 232 -18.72 0.35 -2.69
C LEU A 232 -19.97 1.19 -2.40
N LYS A 233 -20.81 1.46 -3.42
CA LYS A 233 -22.07 2.19 -3.26
C LYS A 233 -23.06 1.44 -2.36
N ASN A 234 -23.16 0.11 -2.47
CA ASN A 234 -24.02 -0.72 -1.61
C ASN A 234 -23.56 -0.62 -0.14
N LYS A 235 -22.27 -0.46 0.12
CA LYS A 235 -21.70 -0.18 1.44
C LYS A 235 -21.88 1.29 1.88
N LYS A 236 -22.59 2.11 1.11
CA LYS A 236 -22.81 3.55 1.34
C LYS A 236 -21.52 4.37 1.36
N ILE A 237 -20.51 3.91 0.63
CA ILE A 237 -19.25 4.65 0.46
C ILE A 237 -19.46 5.73 -0.61
N LYS A 238 -19.26 6.99 -0.23
CA LYS A 238 -19.21 8.13 -1.14
C LYS A 238 -17.95 8.05 -1.97
N ILE A 239 -18.06 8.30 -3.26
CA ILE A 239 -16.94 8.25 -4.20
C ILE A 239 -16.56 9.66 -4.63
N ILE A 240 -15.30 10.03 -4.46
CA ILE A 240 -14.67 11.15 -5.15
C ILE A 240 -14.04 10.59 -6.41
N SER A 241 -14.55 10.98 -7.57
CA SER A 241 -14.00 10.52 -8.86
C SER A 241 -12.67 11.21 -9.14
N VAL A 242 -11.66 10.41 -9.45
CA VAL A 242 -10.35 10.87 -9.93
C VAL A 242 -10.30 10.69 -11.44
N PRO A 243 -10.00 11.74 -12.23
CA PRO A 243 -9.91 11.62 -13.68
C PRO A 243 -8.83 10.63 -14.11
N PHE A 244 -9.08 9.90 -15.20
CA PHE A 244 -8.13 8.94 -15.77
C PHE A 244 -6.73 9.54 -15.97
N GLN A 245 -6.65 10.77 -16.50
CA GLN A 245 -5.38 11.45 -16.74
C GLN A 245 -4.57 11.68 -15.45
N GLU A 246 -5.21 11.98 -14.32
CA GLU A 246 -4.53 12.08 -13.02
C GLU A 246 -4.17 10.70 -12.49
N THR A 247 -5.04 9.71 -12.67
CA THR A 247 -4.82 8.33 -12.20
C THR A 247 -3.58 7.70 -12.84
N ILE A 248 -3.39 7.86 -14.18
CA ILE A 248 -2.18 7.38 -14.87
C ILE A 248 -0.90 8.17 -14.52
N GLU A 249 -1.04 9.27 -13.81
CA GLU A 249 0.06 10.05 -13.19
C GLU A 249 0.10 9.88 -11.66
N LEU A 250 -0.54 8.80 -11.15
CA LEU A 250 -0.60 8.39 -9.75
C LEU A 250 -1.48 9.29 -8.85
N GLY A 251 -2.40 10.05 -9.44
CA GLY A 251 -3.25 10.99 -8.71
C GLY A 251 -4.25 10.35 -7.75
N CYS A 252 -4.58 9.06 -7.91
CA CYS A 252 -5.42 8.30 -6.97
C CYS A 252 -4.60 7.62 -5.86
N ASN A 253 -3.28 7.51 -6.03
CA ASN A 253 -2.38 6.80 -5.10
C ASN A 253 -2.00 7.69 -3.91
N VAL A 254 -2.88 7.78 -2.91
CA VAL A 254 -2.81 8.70 -1.78
C VAL A 254 -2.92 7.96 -0.45
N VAL A 255 -2.45 8.57 0.65
CA VAL A 255 -2.49 8.00 1.99
C VAL A 255 -3.42 8.81 2.90
N ALA A 256 -4.48 8.18 3.40
CA ALA A 256 -5.26 8.77 4.47
C ALA A 256 -4.45 8.75 5.79
N LEU A 257 -4.38 9.91 6.45
CA LEU A 257 -3.67 10.08 7.72
C LEU A 257 -4.62 10.01 8.93
N GLY A 258 -5.93 9.93 8.65
CA GLY A 258 -7.01 9.97 9.66
C GLY A 258 -7.39 11.40 10.07
N LYS A 259 -8.59 11.58 10.63
CA LYS A 259 -9.14 12.86 11.04
C LYS A 259 -9.18 13.87 9.87
N ASP A 260 -9.71 13.42 8.72
CA ASP A 260 -9.83 14.22 7.49
C ASP A 260 -8.51 14.85 7.04
N ARG A 261 -7.40 14.09 7.17
CA ARG A 261 -6.06 14.46 6.71
C ARG A 261 -5.56 13.47 5.70
N VAL A 262 -4.88 13.97 4.67
CA VAL A 262 -4.39 13.14 3.57
C VAL A 262 -3.02 13.59 3.09
N LEU A 263 -2.16 12.62 2.77
CA LEU A 263 -0.90 12.83 2.06
C LEU A 263 -1.11 12.42 0.60
N LEU A 264 -0.81 13.31 -0.33
CA LEU A 264 -0.94 13.06 -1.76
C LEU A 264 0.18 13.78 -2.54
N PRO A 265 0.53 13.31 -3.75
CA PRO A 265 1.51 13.99 -4.57
C PRO A 265 0.96 15.33 -5.08
N GLU A 266 1.83 16.31 -5.25
CA GLU A 266 1.48 17.65 -5.75
C GLU A 266 0.68 17.62 -7.08
N ALA A 267 0.92 16.57 -7.90
CA ALA A 267 0.27 16.38 -9.19
C ALA A 267 -1.23 16.07 -9.12
N SER A 268 -1.77 15.63 -7.97
CA SER A 268 -3.18 15.23 -7.78
C SER A 268 -4.11 16.45 -7.67
N LYS A 269 -4.28 17.20 -8.74
CA LYS A 269 -4.92 18.53 -8.71
C LYS A 269 -6.42 18.47 -8.45
N THR A 270 -7.15 17.63 -9.20
CA THR A 270 -8.62 17.49 -9.08
C THR A 270 -8.98 16.86 -7.73
N LEU A 271 -8.31 15.78 -7.35
CA LEU A 271 -8.55 15.13 -6.07
C LEU A 271 -8.26 16.09 -4.91
N LYS A 272 -7.16 16.83 -4.96
CA LYS A 272 -6.80 17.85 -3.96
C LYS A 272 -7.87 18.94 -3.81
N ALA A 273 -8.40 19.44 -4.93
CA ALA A 273 -9.46 20.44 -4.91
C ALA A 273 -10.74 19.89 -4.26
N ASN A 274 -11.16 18.69 -4.61
CA ASN A 274 -12.33 18.03 -4.05
C ASN A 274 -12.16 17.76 -2.55
N LEU A 275 -10.99 17.27 -2.12
CA LEU A 275 -10.72 17.02 -0.70
C LEU A 275 -10.70 18.29 0.14
N LYS A 276 -10.16 19.40 -0.38
CA LYS A 276 -10.25 20.71 0.27
C LYS A 276 -11.70 21.18 0.43
N ALA A 277 -12.55 20.95 -0.57
CA ALA A 277 -13.97 21.26 -0.48
C ALA A 277 -14.72 20.41 0.54
N GLU A 278 -14.27 19.17 0.79
CA GLU A 278 -14.77 18.29 1.87
C GLU A 278 -14.14 18.61 3.24
N GLY A 279 -13.26 19.61 3.35
CA GLY A 279 -12.68 20.05 4.62
C GLY A 279 -11.38 19.33 5.02
N PHE A 280 -10.77 18.58 4.12
CA PHE A 280 -9.53 17.86 4.44
C PHE A 280 -8.31 18.78 4.56
N GLU A 281 -7.46 18.49 5.54
CA GLU A 281 -6.10 19.00 5.61
C GLU A 281 -5.20 18.22 4.66
N ILE A 282 -4.45 18.93 3.82
CA ILE A 282 -3.67 18.36 2.73
C ILE A 282 -2.18 18.47 3.00
N PHE A 283 -1.48 17.35 2.93
CA PHE A 283 -0.02 17.26 2.87
C PHE A 283 0.37 16.88 1.44
N ASP A 284 1.02 17.77 0.70
CA ASP A 284 1.28 17.61 -0.74
C ASP A 284 2.74 17.86 -1.11
N PRO A 285 3.69 17.06 -0.60
CA PRO A 285 5.11 17.21 -0.94
C PRO A 285 5.33 17.00 -2.45
N ASN A 286 6.31 17.70 -3.00
CA ASN A 286 6.75 17.42 -4.36
C ASN A 286 7.54 16.11 -4.38
N LEU A 287 7.02 15.10 -5.10
CA LEU A 287 7.62 13.78 -5.21
C LEU A 287 7.90 13.39 -6.67
N SER A 288 7.92 14.35 -7.58
CA SER A 288 8.00 14.12 -9.03
C SER A 288 9.16 13.22 -9.45
N MET A 289 10.35 13.35 -8.82
CA MET A 289 11.50 12.51 -9.12
C MET A 289 11.31 11.05 -8.67
N ILE A 290 10.42 10.79 -7.71
CA ILE A 290 10.09 9.45 -7.25
C ILE A 290 8.91 8.90 -8.04
N THR A 291 7.82 9.65 -8.14
CA THR A 291 6.57 9.19 -8.77
C THR A 291 6.73 8.90 -10.27
N GLN A 292 7.59 9.63 -10.96
CA GLN A 292 7.93 9.37 -12.37
C GLN A 292 8.60 8.01 -12.61
N GLY A 293 9.08 7.34 -11.59
CA GLY A 293 9.56 5.96 -11.64
C GLY A 293 8.47 4.90 -11.54
N GLY A 294 7.22 5.29 -11.27
CA GLY A 294 6.06 4.43 -11.40
C GLY A 294 5.41 3.95 -10.11
N GLY A 295 5.62 4.66 -8.99
CA GLY A 295 4.89 4.44 -7.74
C GLY A 295 4.61 5.74 -7.01
N GLY A 296 3.46 5.85 -6.34
CA GLY A 296 3.02 7.01 -5.59
C GLY A 296 3.24 6.90 -4.08
N VAL A 297 2.61 7.81 -3.33
CA VAL A 297 2.79 7.89 -1.87
C VAL A 297 2.21 6.66 -1.15
N HIS A 298 1.13 6.06 -1.66
CA HIS A 298 0.54 4.85 -1.10
C HIS A 298 1.46 3.64 -1.30
N CYS A 299 2.04 3.50 -2.48
CA CYS A 299 3.03 2.45 -2.77
C CYS A 299 4.27 2.54 -1.85
N MET A 300 4.66 3.76 -1.44
CA MET A 300 5.78 3.98 -0.52
C MET A 300 5.42 3.73 0.95
N CYS A 301 4.12 3.66 1.29
CA CYS A 301 3.60 3.64 2.64
C CYS A 301 3.17 2.23 3.06
N GLN A 302 3.88 1.60 3.97
CA GLN A 302 3.35 0.45 4.71
C GLN A 302 2.88 0.93 6.09
N SER A 303 1.57 0.99 6.28
CA SER A 303 0.99 1.32 7.59
C SER A 303 1.31 0.23 8.60
N LEU A 304 2.08 0.54 9.65
CA LEU A 304 2.38 -0.42 10.71
C LEU A 304 1.36 -0.38 11.84
N ARG A 305 0.84 0.82 12.12
CA ARG A 305 -0.15 1.01 13.16
C ARG A 305 -1.10 2.14 12.81
N ARG A 306 -2.38 1.84 12.89
CA ARG A 306 -3.47 2.82 12.86
C ARG A 306 -4.31 2.71 14.13
N GLU A 307 -4.91 3.80 14.59
CA GLU A 307 -5.98 3.71 15.58
C GLU A 307 -7.12 2.90 15.00
N PRO A 308 -7.63 1.89 15.71
CA PRO A 308 -8.80 1.13 15.28
C PRO A 308 -10.02 2.05 15.09
N VAL A 309 -10.85 1.73 14.12
CA VAL A 309 -12.11 2.41 13.86
C VAL A 309 -13.26 1.43 13.94
#